data_900a15476458933cee9e0994aff18838
#
_entry.id   900a15476458933cee9e0994aff18838
#
_cell.length_a   1.000
_cell.length_b   1.000
_cell.length_c   1.000
_cell.angle_alpha   90.00
_cell.angle_beta   90.00
_cell.angle_gamma   90.00
#
_symmetry.space_group_name_H-M   'P 1'
#
loop_
_entity.id
_entity.type
_entity.pdbx_description
1 polymer ?
#
loop_
_entity_poly.entity_id
_entity_poly.type
_entity_poly.pdbx_seq_one_letter_code
_entity_poly.pdbx_strand_id
1 'polypeptide(L)'
;PNTLYWASICAGLGHGVVEAVINPVCASIYNKEKSKMLNILHASWPAGFVIGGILMLTPGLSDLSWNLKALWIVLPVLCYGVMFIKAKFPVDERVLNKVPYSEMLKEVGFLGTFLAAFLLFYELYGRFGSATEHLIWISLVAGALIGAGFGVFTKSIGKPLYFLLCVL
;
A
#
# COMPACT_ATOMS: atom_id res chain seq x y z
N PRO A 1 -11.49 -13.58 15.79
CA PRO A 1 -11.75 -12.27 15.13
C PRO A 1 -10.52 -11.38 15.12
N ASN A 2 -9.84 -11.22 16.27
CA ASN A 2 -8.68 -10.32 16.37
C ASN A 2 -7.47 -10.80 15.55
N THR A 3 -7.23 -12.09 15.46
CA THR A 3 -6.10 -12.65 14.68
C THR A 3 -6.23 -12.32 13.20
N LEU A 4 -7.43 -12.45 12.63
CA LEU A 4 -7.68 -12.09 11.22
C LEU A 4 -7.51 -10.59 10.96
N TYR A 5 -7.93 -9.77 11.89
CA TYR A 5 -7.75 -8.31 11.80
C TYR A 5 -6.27 -7.94 11.74
N TRP A 6 -5.46 -8.44 12.68
CA TRP A 6 -4.02 -8.17 12.69
C TRP A 6 -3.30 -8.77 11.47
N ALA A 7 -3.72 -9.96 11.03
CA ALA A 7 -3.19 -10.55 9.81
C ALA A 7 -3.51 -9.67 8.58
N SER A 8 -4.70 -9.09 8.50
CA SER A 8 -5.07 -8.18 7.41
C SER A 8 -4.26 -6.89 7.44
N ILE A 9 -3.98 -6.33 8.63
CA ILE A 9 -3.10 -5.16 8.75
C ILE A 9 -1.68 -5.51 8.27
N CYS A 10 -1.12 -6.64 8.71
CA CYS A 10 0.21 -7.08 8.27
C CYS A 10 0.26 -7.31 6.75
N ALA A 11 -0.79 -7.93 6.19
CA ALA A 11 -0.91 -8.12 4.75
C ALA A 11 -0.99 -6.79 4.00
N GLY A 12 -1.79 -5.84 4.50
CA GLY A 12 -1.91 -4.50 3.92
C GLY A 12 -0.60 -3.72 3.95
N LEU A 13 0.12 -3.78 5.07
CA LEU A 13 1.46 -3.16 5.18
C LEU A 13 2.46 -3.79 4.20
N GLY A 14 2.51 -5.13 4.14
CA GLY A 14 3.38 -5.84 3.21
C GLY A 14 3.06 -5.48 1.76
N HIS A 15 1.77 -5.40 1.44
CA HIS A 15 1.28 -4.97 0.14
C HIS A 15 1.72 -3.55 -0.21
N GLY A 16 1.51 -2.58 0.68
CA GLY A 16 1.94 -1.20 0.47
C GLY A 16 3.44 -1.06 0.26
N VAL A 17 4.27 -1.85 0.99
CA VAL A 17 5.72 -1.87 0.79
C VAL A 17 6.09 -2.39 -0.60
N VAL A 18 5.47 -3.49 -1.04
CA VAL A 18 5.70 -4.06 -2.38
C VAL A 18 5.32 -3.04 -3.45
N GLU A 19 4.16 -2.40 -3.34
CA GLU A 19 3.69 -1.42 -4.30
C GLU A 19 4.59 -0.18 -4.37
N ALA A 20 5.06 0.30 -3.23
CA ALA A 20 5.99 1.43 -3.17
C ALA A 20 7.33 1.14 -3.88
N VAL A 21 7.75 -0.13 -3.93
CA VAL A 21 9.02 -0.52 -4.57
C VAL A 21 8.83 -0.91 -6.03
N ILE A 22 7.77 -1.66 -6.37
CA ILE A 22 7.62 -2.26 -7.69
C ILE A 22 7.38 -1.23 -8.79
N ASN A 23 6.66 -0.14 -8.48
CA ASN A 23 6.37 0.92 -9.46
C ASN A 23 7.65 1.64 -9.91
N PRO A 24 8.51 2.17 -9.01
CA PRO A 24 9.78 2.76 -9.40
C PRO A 24 10.71 1.77 -10.14
N VAL A 25 10.78 0.52 -9.67
CA VAL A 25 11.60 -0.52 -10.31
C VAL A 25 11.13 -0.78 -11.74
N CYS A 26 9.83 -0.96 -11.95
CA CYS A 26 9.24 -1.13 -13.28
C CYS A 26 9.55 0.07 -14.19
N ALA A 27 9.36 1.29 -13.69
CA ALA A 27 9.66 2.52 -14.42
C ALA A 27 11.15 2.65 -14.80
N SER A 28 12.04 2.19 -13.92
CA SER A 28 13.49 2.24 -14.17
C SER A 28 13.96 1.20 -15.20
N ILE A 29 13.38 -0.02 -15.17
CA ILE A 29 13.70 -1.07 -16.12
C ILE A 29 13.18 -0.73 -17.52
N TYR A 30 11.94 -0.26 -17.60
CA TYR A 30 11.25 0.01 -18.87
C TYR A 30 11.20 1.50 -19.21
N ASN A 31 12.33 2.18 -19.16
CA ASN A 31 12.43 3.63 -19.27
C ASN A 31 11.76 4.22 -20.53
N LYS A 32 11.82 3.50 -21.68
CA LYS A 32 11.24 3.96 -22.95
C LYS A 32 9.70 3.75 -23.02
N GLU A 33 9.15 2.81 -22.26
CA GLU A 33 7.73 2.42 -22.30
C GLU A 33 7.10 2.43 -20.91
N LYS A 34 7.52 3.36 -20.04
CA LYS A 34 7.11 3.43 -18.62
C LYS A 34 5.58 3.28 -18.44
N SER A 35 4.81 4.12 -19.12
CA SER A 35 3.35 4.15 -18.97
C SER A 35 2.68 2.83 -19.38
N LYS A 36 3.13 2.23 -20.48
CA LYS A 36 2.61 0.95 -20.95
C LYS A 36 2.88 -0.16 -19.95
N MET A 37 4.11 -0.24 -19.45
CA MET A 37 4.50 -1.30 -18.51
C MET A 37 3.88 -1.13 -17.13
N LEU A 38 3.73 0.11 -16.65
CA LEU A 38 2.98 0.38 -15.42
C LEU A 38 1.50 0.01 -15.55
N ASN A 39 0.87 0.28 -16.71
CA ASN A 39 -0.52 -0.14 -16.95
C ASN A 39 -0.65 -1.66 -16.95
N ILE A 40 0.30 -2.40 -17.56
CA ILE A 40 0.32 -3.87 -17.52
C ILE A 40 0.49 -4.37 -16.09
N LEU A 41 1.41 -3.76 -15.34
CA LEU A 41 1.63 -4.06 -13.92
C LEU A 41 0.34 -3.90 -13.11
N HIS A 42 -0.34 -2.77 -13.26
CA HIS A 42 -1.60 -2.51 -12.55
C HIS A 42 -2.75 -3.40 -13.03
N ALA A 43 -2.80 -3.77 -14.33
CA ALA A 43 -3.78 -4.71 -14.86
C ALA A 43 -3.57 -6.14 -14.33
N SER A 44 -2.36 -6.51 -13.90
CA SER A 44 -2.10 -7.84 -13.30
C SER A 44 -2.85 -8.06 -11.98
N TRP A 45 -3.18 -7.00 -11.26
CA TRP A 45 -3.91 -7.06 -9.99
C TRP A 45 -5.34 -7.60 -10.14
N PRO A 46 -6.23 -6.95 -10.93
CA PRO A 46 -7.55 -7.48 -11.15
C PRO A 46 -7.50 -8.84 -11.84
N ALA A 47 -6.52 -9.11 -12.69
CA ALA A 47 -6.31 -10.43 -13.27
C ALA A 47 -6.02 -11.48 -12.20
N GLY A 48 -5.22 -11.17 -11.19
CA GLY A 48 -4.97 -12.05 -10.05
C GLY A 48 -6.23 -12.37 -9.24
N PHE A 49 -7.10 -11.38 -9.02
CA PHE A 49 -8.38 -11.61 -8.35
C PHE A 49 -9.32 -12.52 -9.16
N VAL A 50 -9.38 -12.32 -10.48
CA VAL A 50 -10.19 -13.17 -11.37
C VAL A 50 -9.67 -14.60 -11.36
N ILE A 51 -8.36 -14.80 -11.52
CA ILE A 51 -7.74 -16.14 -11.52
C ILE A 51 -7.95 -16.81 -10.16
N GLY A 52 -7.70 -16.10 -9.06
CA GLY A 52 -7.91 -16.61 -7.71
C GLY A 52 -9.37 -16.99 -7.45
N GLY A 53 -10.31 -16.16 -7.89
CA GLY A 53 -11.75 -16.45 -7.80
C GLY A 53 -12.16 -17.69 -8.58
N ILE A 54 -11.70 -17.83 -9.83
CA ILE A 54 -11.97 -19.01 -10.66
C ILE A 54 -11.39 -20.28 -10.01
N LEU A 55 -10.16 -20.22 -9.51
CA LEU A 55 -9.53 -21.34 -8.82
C LEU A 55 -10.35 -21.79 -7.60
N MET A 56 -10.86 -20.84 -6.82
CA MET A 56 -11.65 -21.14 -5.62
C MET A 56 -13.04 -21.72 -5.93
N LEU A 57 -13.56 -21.48 -7.13
CA LEU A 57 -14.83 -22.02 -7.59
C LEU A 57 -14.71 -23.40 -8.26
N THR A 58 -13.49 -23.87 -8.54
CA THR A 58 -13.31 -25.19 -9.15
C THR A 58 -13.71 -26.32 -8.21
N PRO A 59 -14.39 -27.39 -8.71
CA PRO A 59 -14.74 -28.55 -7.90
C PRO A 59 -13.51 -29.15 -7.22
N GLY A 60 -13.67 -29.56 -5.98
CA GLY A 60 -12.58 -30.06 -5.13
C GLY A 60 -11.85 -28.97 -4.35
N LEU A 61 -11.62 -27.77 -4.92
CA LEU A 61 -11.09 -26.63 -4.17
C LEU A 61 -12.19 -25.89 -3.40
N SER A 62 -13.42 -25.84 -3.94
CA SER A 62 -14.59 -25.25 -3.27
C SER A 62 -14.93 -25.92 -1.95
N ASP A 63 -14.67 -27.22 -1.84
CA ASP A 63 -15.01 -28.03 -0.65
C ASP A 63 -13.93 -28.02 0.43
N LEU A 64 -12.76 -27.44 0.14
CA LEU A 64 -11.70 -27.30 1.12
C LEU A 64 -12.06 -26.32 2.23
N SER A 65 -11.56 -26.58 3.44
CA SER A 65 -11.64 -25.61 4.53
C SER A 65 -10.94 -24.31 4.14
N TRP A 66 -11.39 -23.19 4.68
CA TRP A 66 -10.82 -21.87 4.36
C TRP A 66 -9.31 -21.77 4.65
N ASN A 67 -8.82 -22.50 5.66
CA ASN A 67 -7.39 -22.56 5.99
C ASN A 67 -6.58 -23.18 4.86
N LEU A 68 -7.09 -24.27 4.27
CA LEU A 68 -6.45 -24.95 3.15
C LEU A 68 -6.51 -24.08 1.88
N LYS A 69 -7.61 -23.36 1.68
CA LYS A 69 -7.71 -22.38 0.58
C LYS A 69 -6.67 -21.29 0.71
N ALA A 70 -6.43 -20.78 1.92
CA ALA A 70 -5.40 -19.78 2.17
C ALA A 70 -3.97 -20.29 1.88
N LEU A 71 -3.70 -21.58 2.06
CA LEU A 71 -2.38 -22.16 1.74
C LEU A 71 -2.02 -22.10 0.26
N TRP A 72 -2.98 -21.99 -0.66
CA TRP A 72 -2.70 -21.82 -2.09
C TRP A 72 -1.91 -20.56 -2.39
N ILE A 73 -2.00 -19.54 -1.54
CA ILE A 73 -1.20 -18.31 -1.66
C ILE A 73 0.30 -18.58 -1.45
N VAL A 74 0.65 -19.62 -0.71
CA VAL A 74 2.04 -19.98 -0.43
C VAL A 74 2.78 -20.40 -1.71
N LEU A 75 2.09 -21.05 -2.65
CA LEU A 75 2.70 -21.50 -3.90
C LEU A 75 3.28 -20.34 -4.73
N PRO A 76 2.52 -19.30 -5.11
CA PRO A 76 3.07 -18.15 -5.81
C PRO A 76 4.11 -17.40 -4.98
N VAL A 77 3.98 -17.34 -3.64
CA VAL A 77 4.96 -16.72 -2.76
C VAL A 77 6.30 -17.45 -2.83
N LEU A 78 6.32 -18.78 -2.82
CA LEU A 78 7.55 -19.57 -2.97
C LEU A 78 8.18 -19.39 -4.35
N CYS A 79 7.39 -19.42 -5.43
CA CYS A 79 7.87 -19.17 -6.79
C CYS A 79 8.52 -17.78 -6.89
N TYR A 80 7.85 -16.77 -6.38
CA TYR A 80 8.31 -15.40 -6.32
C TYR A 80 9.60 -15.28 -5.48
N GLY A 81 9.63 -15.89 -4.27
CA GLY A 81 10.81 -15.90 -3.43
C GLY A 81 12.04 -16.49 -4.12
N VAL A 82 11.88 -17.61 -4.83
CA VAL A 82 12.97 -18.23 -5.60
C VAL A 82 13.46 -17.31 -6.72
N MET A 83 12.54 -16.63 -7.41
CA MET A 83 12.91 -15.67 -8.47
C MET A 83 13.72 -14.49 -7.92
N PHE A 84 13.41 -14.05 -6.71
CA PHE A 84 14.11 -12.92 -6.07
C PHE A 84 15.54 -13.23 -5.61
N ILE A 85 15.89 -14.50 -5.33
CA ILE A 85 17.23 -14.87 -4.84
C ILE A 85 18.35 -14.41 -5.80
N LYS A 86 18.07 -14.40 -7.10
CA LYS A 86 19.04 -14.01 -8.13
C LYS A 86 18.71 -12.70 -8.83
N ALA A 87 17.66 -11.99 -8.40
CA ALA A 87 17.24 -10.76 -9.03
C ALA A 87 18.23 -9.62 -8.74
N LYS A 88 18.65 -8.94 -9.81
CA LYS A 88 19.45 -7.72 -9.71
C LYS A 88 18.50 -6.53 -9.89
N PHE A 89 18.40 -5.71 -8.85
CA PHE A 89 17.56 -4.52 -8.92
C PHE A 89 18.32 -3.36 -9.58
N PRO A 90 17.66 -2.56 -10.43
CA PRO A 90 18.24 -1.35 -10.97
C PRO A 90 18.49 -0.34 -9.84
N VAL A 91 19.42 0.57 -10.07
CA VAL A 91 19.62 1.70 -9.17
C VAL A 91 18.43 2.65 -9.32
N ASP A 92 17.84 3.06 -8.21
CA ASP A 92 16.71 3.98 -8.19
C ASP A 92 17.08 5.32 -8.87
N GLU A 93 16.20 5.85 -9.72
CA GLU A 93 16.40 7.14 -10.41
C GLU A 93 16.66 8.27 -9.43
N ARG A 94 16.07 8.24 -8.25
CA ARG A 94 16.33 9.20 -7.17
C ARG A 94 17.79 9.21 -6.74
N VAL A 95 18.38 8.00 -6.59
CA VAL A 95 19.80 7.85 -6.21
C VAL A 95 20.70 8.37 -7.34
N LEU A 96 20.35 8.03 -8.59
CA LEU A 96 21.07 8.52 -9.77
C LEU A 96 21.05 10.04 -9.87
N ASN A 97 19.90 10.65 -9.59
CA ASN A 97 19.70 12.11 -9.64
C ASN A 97 20.08 12.82 -8.33
N LYS A 98 20.61 12.09 -7.34
CA LYS A 98 21.01 12.61 -6.02
C LYS A 98 19.90 13.41 -5.30
N VAL A 99 18.64 13.03 -5.49
CA VAL A 99 17.49 13.66 -4.83
C VAL A 99 17.44 13.20 -3.36
N PRO A 100 17.52 14.13 -2.38
CA PRO A 100 17.47 13.76 -0.97
C PRO A 100 16.07 13.30 -0.55
N TYR A 101 15.99 12.44 0.47
CA TYR A 101 14.71 11.98 1.03
C TYR A 101 13.80 13.12 1.51
N SER A 102 14.38 14.21 1.99
CA SER A 102 13.64 15.39 2.43
C SER A 102 12.77 16.00 1.32
N GLU A 103 13.23 15.97 0.07
CA GLU A 103 12.42 16.46 -1.05
C GLU A 103 11.21 15.55 -1.32
N MET A 104 11.36 14.24 -1.20
CA MET A 104 10.24 13.28 -1.32
C MET A 104 9.23 13.50 -0.19
N LEU A 105 9.68 13.70 1.04
CA LEU A 105 8.82 13.95 2.19
C LEU A 105 8.02 15.26 2.05
N LYS A 106 8.57 16.25 1.38
CA LYS A 106 7.86 17.52 1.08
C LYS A 106 6.64 17.30 0.17
N GLU A 107 6.67 16.28 -0.69
CA GLU A 107 5.54 15.98 -1.57
C GLU A 107 4.34 15.48 -0.79
N VAL A 108 4.56 14.69 0.25
CA VAL A 108 3.51 14.22 1.18
C VAL A 108 3.01 15.40 2.02
N GLY A 109 3.92 16.11 2.69
CA GLY A 109 3.66 17.31 3.47
C GLY A 109 2.52 17.17 4.50
N PHE A 110 1.87 18.29 4.81
CA PHE A 110 0.72 18.33 5.72
C PHE A 110 -0.45 17.48 5.21
N LEU A 111 -0.86 17.69 3.94
CA LEU A 111 -2.09 17.09 3.41
C LEU A 111 -2.05 15.56 3.39
N GLY A 112 -0.96 14.99 2.87
CA GLY A 112 -0.82 13.53 2.80
C GLY A 112 -0.75 12.90 4.19
N THR A 113 -0.01 13.53 5.11
CA THR A 113 0.12 13.03 6.49
C THR A 113 -1.18 13.20 7.27
N PHE A 114 -1.90 14.31 7.07
CA PHE A 114 -3.22 14.53 7.65
C PHE A 114 -4.19 13.40 7.25
N LEU A 115 -4.29 13.12 5.94
CA LEU A 115 -5.20 12.10 5.45
C LEU A 115 -4.84 10.71 5.98
N ALA A 116 -3.57 10.33 5.91
CA ALA A 116 -3.11 9.03 6.41
C ALA A 116 -3.35 8.87 7.91
N ALA A 117 -3.04 9.89 8.71
CA ALA A 117 -3.28 9.87 10.14
C ALA A 117 -4.77 9.87 10.47
N PHE A 118 -5.58 10.67 9.77
CA PHE A 118 -7.03 10.69 9.95
C PHE A 118 -7.63 9.30 9.73
N LEU A 119 -7.32 8.65 8.59
CA LEU A 119 -7.84 7.32 8.26
C LEU A 119 -7.36 6.26 9.25
N LEU A 120 -6.09 6.33 9.67
CA LEU A 120 -5.54 5.41 10.65
C LEU A 120 -6.25 5.54 12.00
N PHE A 121 -6.42 6.76 12.50
CA PHE A 121 -7.12 7.00 13.78
C PHE A 121 -8.59 6.67 13.69
N TYR A 122 -9.24 6.94 12.55
CA TYR A 122 -10.63 6.58 12.32
C TYR A 122 -10.83 5.06 12.43
N GLU A 123 -9.98 4.27 11.79
CA GLU A 123 -10.04 2.81 11.84
C GLU A 123 -9.68 2.28 13.24
N LEU A 124 -8.57 2.72 13.83
CA LEU A 124 -8.12 2.21 15.12
C LEU A 124 -9.08 2.60 16.26
N TYR A 125 -9.51 3.85 16.30
CA TYR A 125 -10.42 4.30 17.33
C TYR A 125 -11.82 3.70 17.16
N GLY A 126 -12.32 3.57 15.92
CA GLY A 126 -13.57 2.88 15.63
C GLY A 126 -13.54 1.42 16.02
N ARG A 127 -12.37 0.78 15.95
CA ARG A 127 -12.22 -0.64 16.29
C ARG A 127 -12.00 -0.90 17.79
N PHE A 128 -11.25 -0.06 18.46
CA PHE A 128 -10.79 -0.29 19.82
C PHE A 128 -11.31 0.75 20.82
N GLY A 129 -11.87 1.86 20.33
CA GLY A 129 -12.41 2.92 21.18
C GLY A 129 -13.76 2.55 21.81
N SER A 130 -14.00 3.06 23.00
CA SER A 130 -15.22 2.80 23.77
C SER A 130 -16.40 3.72 23.42
N ALA A 131 -16.16 4.83 22.69
CA ALA A 131 -17.17 5.83 22.35
C ALA A 131 -17.12 6.20 20.88
N THR A 132 -18.14 5.79 20.12
CA THR A 132 -18.21 6.06 18.67
C THR A 132 -18.74 7.45 18.33
N GLU A 133 -19.38 8.12 19.27
CA GLU A 133 -20.02 9.44 19.04
C GLU A 133 -19.03 10.54 18.60
N HIS A 134 -17.78 10.47 19.04
CA HIS A 134 -16.76 11.48 18.72
C HIS A 134 -15.68 10.96 17.75
N LEU A 135 -15.88 9.81 17.14
CA LEU A 135 -14.90 9.13 16.27
C LEU A 135 -14.32 10.07 15.21
N ILE A 136 -15.19 10.76 14.48
CA ILE A 136 -14.78 11.66 13.40
C ILE A 136 -13.97 12.82 13.94
N TRP A 137 -14.41 13.44 15.04
CA TRP A 137 -13.74 14.60 15.61
C TRP A 137 -12.36 14.25 16.19
N ILE A 138 -12.25 13.13 16.90
CA ILE A 138 -10.97 12.66 17.44
C ILE A 138 -10.00 12.35 16.29
N SER A 139 -10.47 11.69 15.25
CA SER A 139 -9.65 11.36 14.09
C SER A 139 -9.21 12.61 13.31
N LEU A 140 -10.10 13.61 13.17
CA LEU A 140 -9.78 14.90 12.56
C LEU A 140 -8.72 15.66 13.37
N VAL A 141 -8.89 15.76 14.69
CA VAL A 141 -7.94 16.44 15.56
C VAL A 141 -6.58 15.74 15.55
N ALA A 142 -6.57 14.41 15.70
CA ALA A 142 -5.33 13.62 15.64
C ALA A 142 -4.63 13.78 14.29
N GLY A 143 -5.38 13.67 13.19
CA GLY A 143 -4.88 13.88 11.85
C GLY A 143 -4.31 15.28 11.66
N ALA A 144 -5.02 16.31 12.13
CA ALA A 144 -4.57 17.70 12.03
C ALA A 144 -3.30 17.97 12.83
N LEU A 145 -3.18 17.44 14.03
CA LEU A 145 -2.00 17.61 14.87
C LEU A 145 -0.76 16.93 14.26
N ILE A 146 -0.92 15.66 13.83
CA ILE A 146 0.17 14.90 13.21
C ILE A 146 0.54 15.53 11.88
N GLY A 147 -0.45 15.87 11.04
CA GLY A 147 -0.24 16.55 9.77
C GLY A 147 0.47 17.89 9.95
N ALA A 148 0.06 18.72 10.93
CA ALA A 148 0.69 20.00 11.22
C ALA A 148 2.15 19.81 11.64
N GLY A 149 2.43 18.87 12.55
CA GLY A 149 3.78 18.54 12.97
C GLY A 149 4.67 18.13 11.78
N PHE A 150 4.16 17.27 10.92
CA PHE A 150 4.91 16.84 9.72
C PHE A 150 5.03 17.95 8.67
N GLY A 151 4.00 18.77 8.48
CA GLY A 151 4.03 19.94 7.59
C GLY A 151 5.07 20.96 8.03
N VAL A 152 5.18 21.22 9.33
CA VAL A 152 6.23 22.09 9.90
C VAL A 152 7.62 21.47 9.72
N PHE A 153 7.75 20.17 9.99
CA PHE A 153 9.02 19.44 9.81
C PHE A 153 9.51 19.48 8.35
N THR A 154 8.61 19.23 7.41
CA THR A 154 8.94 19.23 5.97
C THR A 154 8.93 20.61 5.34
N LYS A 155 8.41 21.63 6.05
CA LYS A 155 8.13 22.97 5.52
C LYS A 155 7.28 22.94 4.25
N SER A 156 6.31 22.03 4.20
CA SER A 156 5.48 21.79 3.01
C SER A 156 4.04 21.47 3.40
N ILE A 157 3.12 22.03 2.60
CA ILE A 157 1.70 21.66 2.67
C ILE A 157 1.44 20.32 1.96
N GLY A 158 2.36 19.87 1.11
CA GLY A 158 2.21 18.74 0.22
C GLY A 158 1.59 19.14 -1.11
N LYS A 159 1.60 18.22 -2.07
CA LYS A 159 1.01 18.45 -3.39
C LYS A 159 -0.49 18.11 -3.36
N PRO A 160 -1.40 19.07 -3.67
CA PRO A 160 -2.85 18.83 -3.65
C PRO A 160 -3.29 17.68 -4.57
N LEU A 161 -2.54 17.45 -5.66
CA LEU A 161 -2.82 16.37 -6.60
C LEU A 161 -2.76 14.98 -5.93
N TYR A 162 -1.78 14.77 -5.04
CA TYR A 162 -1.70 13.50 -4.29
C TYR A 162 -2.87 13.32 -3.33
N PHE A 163 -3.32 14.42 -2.70
CA PHE A 163 -4.51 14.38 -1.86
C PHE A 163 -5.76 13.94 -2.65
N LEU A 164 -5.97 14.54 -3.83
CA LEU A 164 -7.09 14.17 -4.71
C LEU A 164 -7.01 12.70 -5.18
N LEU A 165 -5.83 12.21 -5.53
CA LEU A 165 -5.64 10.82 -5.94
C LEU A 165 -5.85 9.80 -4.80
N CYS A 166 -5.69 10.21 -3.55
CA CYS A 166 -5.96 9.35 -2.39
C CYS A 166 -7.46 9.29 -2.02
N VAL A 167 -8.26 10.25 -2.50
CA VAL A 167 -9.71 10.35 -2.19
C VAL A 167 -10.57 9.74 -3.31
N LEU A 168 -10.05 9.65 -4.52
CA LEU A 168 -10.71 9.03 -5.69
C LEU A 168 -10.43 7.52 -5.75
#